data_3f21789d9450b82b243008249bfb7132
#
_entry.id   3f21789d9450b82b243008249bfb7132
#
_cell.length_a   1.000
_cell.length_b   1.000
_cell.length_c   1.000
_cell.angle_alpha   90.00
_cell.angle_beta   90.00
_cell.angle_gamma   90.00
#
_symmetry.space_group_name_H-M   'P 1'
#
loop_
_entity.id
_entity.type
_entity.pdbx_description
1 polymer ?
#
loop_
_entity_poly.entity_id
_entity_poly.type
_entity_poly.pdbx_seq_one_letter_code
_entity_poly.pdbx_strand_id
1 'polypeptide(L)'
;MFYITGFVFFISVYCLVGKNNFEVTAIPQEVRNRLNLDEFYQKHIDLHGFSVIGSAKVSNFALKEAAFLIKKIVGKRNDLLSILNRNKARFAVMARDEFTTDIPEHSDLKPSHYWDRRARGLGATFARPAVSCGEENLLGLPGDPYAKENILIHEFAHALHQMALIQLDNSFQNQIEECFKNSIKHNIWEGTYASSNVNEYWAEGVQSWFNTNRENDRDHAWINTREELKKADPQLANLIEKTLGNSEWRYQLPRNRNPQTPHLNGFQSNNETPFSWPKDLVQWFADYESGKIGLAPKGSPNIKPVSINSKSVQKSQHSRKRTQLYFRNLSDKTIFLEWIDFQGMSKQRRTIRPQDQLEINSFVGHIWQVIDKVSGQKIIRFILPESKTSQFSLKGF
;
A
#
# COMPACT_ATOMS: atom_id res chain seq x y z
N MET A 1 66.51 -45.01 24.46
CA MET A 1 65.11 -45.31 24.60
C MET A 1 64.40 -43.94 24.82
N PHE A 2 64.01 -43.25 23.73
CA PHE A 2 63.37 -41.95 23.78
C PHE A 2 61.87 -42.09 23.50
N TYR A 3 61.05 -41.75 24.45
CA TYR A 3 59.59 -41.67 24.28
C TYR A 3 59.24 -40.30 23.70
N ILE A 4 58.65 -40.28 22.52
CA ILE A 4 58.03 -39.09 21.92
C ILE A 4 56.55 -39.14 22.25
N THR A 5 56.13 -38.24 23.14
CA THR A 5 54.70 -37.97 23.45
C THR A 5 54.15 -37.03 22.38
N GLY A 6 53.32 -37.56 21.46
CA GLY A 6 52.60 -36.76 20.50
C GLY A 6 51.37 -36.08 21.16
N PHE A 7 51.34 -34.76 21.18
CA PHE A 7 50.19 -33.96 21.54
C PHE A 7 49.25 -33.83 20.33
N VAL A 8 48.06 -34.46 20.41
CA VAL A 8 47.02 -34.28 19.41
C VAL A 8 46.20 -33.04 19.78
N PHE A 9 46.34 -31.95 19.03
CA PHE A 9 45.48 -30.77 19.12
C PHE A 9 44.14 -31.06 18.41
N PHE A 10 43.05 -31.22 19.18
CA PHE A 10 41.70 -31.16 18.64
C PHE A 10 41.34 -29.70 18.37
N ILE A 11 41.40 -29.29 17.12
CA ILE A 11 40.80 -28.02 16.68
C ILE A 11 39.30 -28.25 16.53
N SER A 12 38.52 -27.85 17.54
CA SER A 12 37.06 -27.74 17.43
C SER A 12 36.75 -26.58 16.49
N VAL A 13 36.45 -26.91 15.24
CA VAL A 13 35.87 -25.96 14.29
C VAL A 13 34.43 -25.72 14.75
N TYR A 14 34.20 -24.68 15.54
CA TYR A 14 32.89 -24.12 15.75
C TYR A 14 32.40 -23.56 14.42
N CYS A 15 31.58 -24.34 13.73
CA CYS A 15 30.77 -23.83 12.64
C CYS A 15 29.80 -22.79 13.20
N LEU A 16 30.16 -21.53 13.13
CA LEU A 16 29.27 -20.38 13.37
C LEU A 16 28.21 -20.41 12.26
N VAL A 17 27.24 -21.31 12.39
CA VAL A 17 25.95 -21.16 11.70
C VAL A 17 25.35 -19.87 12.27
N GLY A 18 25.46 -18.79 11.51
CA GLY A 18 24.89 -17.49 11.88
C GLY A 18 23.41 -17.67 12.26
N LYS A 19 23.12 -17.61 13.54
CA LYS A 19 21.75 -17.56 14.04
C LYS A 19 21.12 -16.26 13.52
N ASN A 20 20.45 -16.32 12.37
CA ASN A 20 19.51 -15.30 11.92
C ASN A 20 18.24 -15.33 12.80
N ASN A 21 18.40 -15.29 14.10
CA ASN A 21 17.29 -15.08 15.04
C ASN A 21 17.20 -13.56 15.27
N PHE A 22 16.23 -12.92 14.60
CA PHE A 22 15.88 -11.54 14.90
C PHE A 22 15.47 -11.47 16.37
N GLU A 23 16.17 -10.67 17.16
CA GLU A 23 15.87 -10.47 18.58
C GLU A 23 14.82 -9.37 18.72
N VAL A 24 13.74 -9.69 19.43
CA VAL A 24 12.72 -8.71 19.80
C VAL A 24 13.09 -8.13 21.16
N THR A 25 13.29 -6.83 21.22
CA THR A 25 13.66 -6.09 22.43
C THR A 25 12.63 -5.01 22.77
N ALA A 26 12.73 -4.40 23.93
CA ALA A 26 12.11 -3.09 24.16
C ALA A 26 12.75 -2.06 23.25
N ILE A 27 12.03 -0.97 22.96
CA ILE A 27 12.57 0.12 22.11
C ILE A 27 13.68 0.85 22.89
N PRO A 28 14.93 0.90 22.39
CA PRO A 28 15.98 1.71 23.00
C PRO A 28 15.59 3.18 23.04
N GLN A 29 15.91 3.87 24.13
CA GLN A 29 15.53 5.29 24.32
C GLN A 29 16.08 6.19 23.21
N GLU A 30 17.29 5.92 22.72
CA GLU A 30 17.90 6.64 21.60
C GLU A 30 17.11 6.49 20.30
N VAL A 31 16.56 5.27 20.02
CA VAL A 31 15.72 4.99 18.85
C VAL A 31 14.39 5.73 19.00
N ARG A 32 13.78 5.68 20.20
CA ARG A 32 12.54 6.40 20.50
C ARG A 32 12.68 7.89 20.23
N ASN A 33 13.75 8.50 20.77
CA ASN A 33 14.02 9.92 20.59
C ASN A 33 14.32 10.28 19.13
N ARG A 34 15.17 9.52 18.46
CA ARG A 34 15.55 9.76 17.06
C ARG A 34 14.38 9.71 16.09
N LEU A 35 13.51 8.72 16.24
CA LEU A 35 12.35 8.51 15.39
C LEU A 35 11.10 9.24 15.89
N ASN A 36 11.16 9.87 17.08
CA ASN A 36 10.01 10.48 17.76
C ASN A 36 8.85 9.49 17.87
N LEU A 37 9.12 8.29 18.42
CA LEU A 37 8.13 7.23 18.53
C LEU A 37 7.17 7.47 19.69
N ASP A 38 5.88 7.31 19.41
CA ASP A 38 4.82 7.31 20.40
C ASP A 38 4.99 6.16 21.41
N GLU A 39 4.47 6.34 22.65
CA GLU A 39 4.46 5.33 23.71
C GLU A 39 3.61 4.09 23.33
N PHE A 40 2.79 4.16 22.32
CA PHE A 40 2.09 3.02 21.73
C PHE A 40 3.05 1.88 21.36
N TYR A 41 4.22 2.21 20.84
CA TYR A 41 5.22 1.23 20.44
C TYR A 41 6.03 0.73 21.62
N GLN A 42 6.09 -0.60 21.80
CA GLN A 42 6.76 -1.25 22.93
C GLN A 42 7.82 -2.28 22.51
N LYS A 43 7.74 -2.79 21.29
CA LYS A 43 8.62 -3.84 20.76
C LYS A 43 9.41 -3.35 19.56
N HIS A 44 10.65 -3.85 19.42
CA HIS A 44 11.61 -3.42 18.43
C HIS A 44 12.48 -4.56 17.92
N ILE A 45 12.78 -4.52 16.62
CA ILE A 45 13.89 -5.24 15.98
C ILE A 45 14.70 -4.22 15.18
N ASP A 46 16.03 -4.24 15.35
CA ASP A 46 16.94 -3.47 14.52
C ASP A 46 17.33 -4.22 13.25
N LEU A 47 17.20 -3.59 12.09
CA LEU A 47 17.69 -4.06 10.81
C LEU A 47 18.68 -3.07 10.22
N HIS A 48 19.95 -3.14 10.64
CA HIS A 48 20.98 -2.21 10.17
C HIS A 48 20.57 -0.73 10.36
N GLY A 49 19.98 -0.40 11.50
CA GLY A 49 19.48 0.91 11.85
C GLY A 49 18.02 1.18 11.44
N PHE A 50 17.44 0.42 10.51
CA PHE A 50 16.03 0.49 10.20
C PHE A 50 15.21 -0.28 11.24
N SER A 51 14.17 0.35 11.78
CA SER A 51 13.39 -0.18 12.89
C SER A 51 12.13 -0.90 12.42
N VAL A 52 11.94 -2.16 12.87
CA VAL A 52 10.66 -2.87 12.84
C VAL A 52 10.08 -2.81 14.25
N ILE A 53 8.89 -2.24 14.39
CA ILE A 53 8.27 -1.89 15.68
C ILE A 53 6.84 -2.39 15.78
N GLY A 54 6.33 -2.48 16.98
CA GLY A 54 4.93 -2.81 17.25
C GLY A 54 4.55 -2.49 18.69
N SER A 55 3.25 -2.52 18.98
CA SER A 55 2.72 -2.40 20.32
C SER A 55 3.07 -3.62 21.18
N ALA A 56 2.72 -3.57 22.47
CA ALA A 56 2.85 -4.72 23.36
C ALA A 56 2.02 -5.95 22.91
N LYS A 57 0.91 -5.73 22.18
CA LYS A 57 0.01 -6.78 21.70
C LYS A 57 0.57 -7.59 20.53
N VAL A 58 1.39 -6.99 19.70
CA VAL A 58 1.92 -7.62 18.47
C VAL A 58 2.69 -8.90 18.81
N SER A 59 2.44 -9.97 18.04
CA SER A 59 3.19 -11.21 18.15
C SER A 59 4.68 -11.01 17.85
N ASN A 60 5.55 -11.58 18.70
CA ASN A 60 6.99 -11.57 18.42
C ASN A 60 7.33 -12.32 17.11
N PHE A 61 6.52 -13.31 16.73
CA PHE A 61 6.69 -14.01 15.46
C PHE A 61 6.39 -13.09 14.28
N ALA A 62 5.37 -12.21 14.39
CA ALA A 62 5.04 -11.25 13.33
C ALA A 62 6.16 -10.22 13.11
N LEU A 63 6.74 -9.69 14.19
CA LEU A 63 7.90 -8.79 14.08
C LEU A 63 9.11 -9.48 13.43
N LYS A 64 9.39 -10.73 13.81
CA LYS A 64 10.47 -11.51 13.21
C LYS A 64 10.22 -11.83 11.74
N GLU A 65 8.97 -12.15 11.38
CA GLU A 65 8.59 -12.38 9.99
C GLU A 65 8.74 -11.10 9.16
N ALA A 66 8.28 -9.96 9.66
CA ALA A 66 8.47 -8.66 8.99
C ALA A 66 9.97 -8.36 8.76
N ALA A 67 10.80 -8.55 9.78
CA ALA A 67 12.24 -8.37 9.67
C ALA A 67 12.87 -9.31 8.63
N PHE A 68 12.44 -10.57 8.61
CA PHE A 68 12.89 -11.57 7.63
C PHE A 68 12.51 -11.16 6.20
N LEU A 69 11.26 -10.78 5.96
CA LEU A 69 10.77 -10.37 4.64
C LEU A 69 11.49 -9.13 4.13
N ILE A 70 11.62 -8.09 4.95
CA ILE A 70 12.37 -6.87 4.61
C ILE A 70 13.80 -7.22 4.20
N LYS A 71 14.49 -8.07 4.96
CA LYS A 71 15.84 -8.53 4.62
C LYS A 71 15.89 -9.30 3.30
N LYS A 72 14.85 -10.10 2.98
CA LYS A 72 14.75 -10.82 1.70
C LYS A 72 14.50 -9.88 0.52
N ILE A 73 13.68 -8.85 0.71
CA ILE A 73 13.40 -7.84 -0.32
C ILE A 73 14.65 -7.04 -0.65
N VAL A 74 15.32 -6.48 0.35
CA VAL A 74 16.50 -5.63 0.11
C VAL A 74 17.75 -6.44 -0.26
N GLY A 75 17.80 -7.71 0.09
CA GLY A 75 18.92 -8.59 -0.23
C GLY A 75 20.24 -8.05 0.33
N LYS A 76 21.16 -7.67 -0.56
CA LYS A 76 22.45 -7.07 -0.22
C LYS A 76 22.42 -5.53 -0.12
N ARG A 77 21.27 -4.91 -0.42
CA ARG A 77 21.08 -3.46 -0.52
C ARG A 77 20.76 -2.83 0.86
N ASN A 78 21.67 -3.05 1.85
CA ASN A 78 21.54 -2.40 3.16
C ASN A 78 21.63 -0.86 3.08
N ASP A 79 22.15 -0.31 1.98
CA ASP A 79 22.12 1.12 1.68
C ASP A 79 20.67 1.65 1.65
N LEU A 80 19.71 0.88 1.12
CA LEU A 80 18.29 1.24 1.11
C LEU A 80 17.74 1.38 2.53
N LEU A 81 18.06 0.44 3.42
CA LEU A 81 17.64 0.54 4.85
C LEU A 81 18.26 1.75 5.53
N SER A 82 19.52 2.06 5.22
CA SER A 82 20.22 3.22 5.76
C SER A 82 19.58 4.54 5.31
N ILE A 83 19.10 4.62 4.07
CA ILE A 83 18.40 5.81 3.55
C ILE A 83 17.03 5.93 4.21
N LEU A 84 16.25 4.84 4.28
CA LEU A 84 14.96 4.83 4.97
C LEU A 84 15.10 5.28 6.43
N ASN A 85 16.13 4.79 7.13
CA ASN A 85 16.41 5.19 8.51
C ASN A 85 16.76 6.68 8.63
N ARG A 86 17.57 7.24 7.73
CA ARG A 86 17.85 8.69 7.69
C ARG A 86 16.59 9.52 7.49
N ASN A 87 15.66 9.00 6.70
CA ASN A 87 14.36 9.62 6.44
C ASN A 87 13.34 9.32 7.55
N LYS A 88 13.79 8.74 8.68
CA LYS A 88 12.96 8.38 9.83
C LYS A 88 11.86 7.38 9.52
N ALA A 89 11.95 6.67 8.40
CA ALA A 89 11.01 5.61 8.08
C ALA A 89 11.19 4.41 9.03
N ARG A 90 10.08 3.76 9.37
CA ARG A 90 10.01 2.55 10.20
C ARG A 90 8.94 1.64 9.67
N PHE A 91 9.02 0.37 10.05
CA PHE A 91 7.98 -0.61 9.76
C PHE A 91 7.19 -0.91 11.03
N ALA A 92 5.90 -0.60 11.03
CA ALA A 92 4.99 -0.78 12.14
C ALA A 92 4.09 -1.99 11.90
N VAL A 93 4.21 -3.03 12.73
CA VAL A 93 3.30 -4.18 12.70
C VAL A 93 2.08 -3.85 13.56
N MET A 94 0.87 -4.07 13.03
CA MET A 94 -0.38 -4.00 13.77
C MET A 94 -0.75 -5.38 14.33
N ALA A 95 -1.15 -5.45 15.58
CA ALA A 95 -1.78 -6.65 16.10
C ALA A 95 -3.12 -6.90 15.39
N ARG A 96 -3.62 -8.13 15.44
CA ARG A 96 -4.89 -8.51 14.78
C ARG A 96 -6.13 -7.77 15.31
N ASP A 97 -6.04 -7.21 16.51
CA ASP A 97 -7.09 -6.38 17.15
C ASP A 97 -6.76 -4.87 17.13
N GLU A 98 -5.75 -4.48 16.36
CA GLU A 98 -5.39 -3.09 16.07
C GLU A 98 -5.69 -2.79 14.60
N PHE A 99 -6.09 -1.55 14.33
CA PHE A 99 -6.49 -1.13 12.99
C PHE A 99 -5.61 0.02 12.49
N THR A 100 -5.78 0.39 11.24
CA THR A 100 -4.91 1.37 10.57
C THR A 100 -4.79 2.67 11.34
N THR A 101 -5.89 3.20 11.91
CA THR A 101 -5.85 4.48 12.64
C THR A 101 -5.42 4.36 14.10
N ASP A 102 -5.17 3.16 14.60
CA ASP A 102 -4.50 2.95 15.89
C ASP A 102 -2.99 3.20 15.79
N ILE A 103 -2.42 3.09 14.58
CA ILE A 103 -1.03 3.44 14.33
C ILE A 103 -0.87 4.96 14.48
N PRO A 104 0.01 5.45 15.38
CA PRO A 104 0.13 6.89 15.68
C PRO A 104 0.31 7.77 14.45
N GLU A 105 1.12 7.33 13.48
CA GLU A 105 1.38 8.06 12.23
C GLU A 105 0.17 8.11 11.28
N HIS A 106 -0.83 7.27 11.50
CA HIS A 106 -2.04 7.19 10.68
C HIS A 106 -3.30 7.66 11.42
N SER A 107 -3.18 8.07 12.69
CA SER A 107 -4.31 8.43 13.57
C SER A 107 -5.13 9.64 13.10
N ASP A 108 -4.56 10.47 12.23
CA ASP A 108 -5.22 11.63 11.62
C ASP A 108 -6.07 11.28 10.39
N LEU A 109 -6.02 10.04 9.89
CA LEU A 109 -6.80 9.58 8.75
C LEU A 109 -8.29 9.54 9.09
N LYS A 110 -9.12 10.20 8.28
CA LYS A 110 -10.57 10.33 8.52
C LYS A 110 -11.39 9.99 7.27
N PRO A 111 -12.58 9.44 7.42
CA PRO A 111 -13.11 8.86 8.67
C PRO A 111 -12.35 7.60 9.05
N SER A 112 -12.10 7.38 10.35
CA SER A 112 -11.30 6.26 10.83
C SER A 112 -11.86 4.91 10.36
N HIS A 113 -13.16 4.69 10.50
CA HIS A 113 -13.82 3.45 10.08
C HIS A 113 -13.57 3.07 8.60
N TYR A 114 -13.44 4.05 7.71
CA TYR A 114 -13.09 3.77 6.31
C TYR A 114 -11.69 3.17 6.20
N TRP A 115 -10.71 3.83 6.81
CA TRP A 115 -9.32 3.39 6.76
C TRP A 115 -9.09 2.08 7.49
N ASP A 116 -9.72 1.94 8.67
CA ASP A 116 -9.63 0.74 9.51
C ASP A 116 -10.19 -0.49 8.81
N ARG A 117 -11.26 -0.35 8.00
CA ARG A 117 -11.86 -1.46 7.25
C ARG A 117 -11.23 -1.69 5.88
N ARG A 118 -10.79 -0.60 5.22
CA ARG A 118 -10.25 -0.68 3.87
C ARG A 118 -8.84 -1.25 3.80
N ALA A 119 -8.01 -0.95 4.79
CA ALA A 119 -6.59 -1.24 4.72
C ALA A 119 -6.06 -1.99 5.95
N ARG A 120 -5.26 -3.01 5.73
CA ARG A 120 -4.44 -3.69 6.74
C ARG A 120 -2.94 -3.41 6.54
N GLY A 121 -2.63 -2.36 5.80
CA GLY A 121 -1.30 -1.80 5.59
C GLY A 121 -1.37 -0.49 4.84
N LEU A 122 -0.35 0.34 5.01
CA LEU A 122 -0.12 1.59 4.27
C LEU A 122 1.38 1.81 4.07
N GLY A 123 1.74 2.36 2.91
CA GLY A 123 3.10 2.80 2.61
C GLY A 123 3.49 4.05 3.38
N ALA A 124 4.80 4.19 3.66
CA ALA A 124 5.33 5.37 4.31
C ALA A 124 5.43 6.57 3.36
N THR A 125 5.25 7.75 3.93
CA THR A 125 5.54 9.04 3.29
C THR A 125 6.37 9.91 4.25
N PHE A 126 6.95 11.02 3.77
CA PHE A 126 7.66 11.96 4.66
C PHE A 126 6.74 12.55 5.74
N ALA A 127 5.45 12.72 5.46
CA ALA A 127 4.48 13.21 6.44
C ALA A 127 4.03 12.11 7.42
N ARG A 128 4.01 10.85 6.99
CA ARG A 128 3.64 9.67 7.76
C ARG A 128 4.70 8.59 7.56
N PRO A 129 5.83 8.65 8.29
CA PRO A 129 6.99 7.82 7.99
C PRO A 129 6.90 6.39 8.54
N ALA A 130 5.71 5.84 8.68
CA ALA A 130 5.46 4.45 9.06
C ALA A 130 4.90 3.66 7.87
N VAL A 131 5.61 2.61 7.45
CA VAL A 131 5.02 1.51 6.69
C VAL A 131 4.27 0.64 7.68
N SER A 132 3.06 0.21 7.37
CA SER A 132 2.32 -0.67 8.27
C SER A 132 1.83 -1.95 7.60
N CYS A 133 1.61 -3.00 8.40
CA CYS A 133 1.00 -4.25 7.98
C CYS A 133 0.42 -5.00 9.18
N GLY A 134 -0.72 -5.66 9.00
CA GLY A 134 -1.33 -6.51 10.02
C GLY A 134 -0.57 -7.82 10.25
N GLU A 135 -0.48 -8.26 11.50
CA GLU A 135 0.20 -9.51 11.86
C GLU A 135 -0.48 -10.74 11.26
N GLU A 136 -1.79 -10.67 11.00
CA GLU A 136 -2.53 -11.75 10.35
C GLU A 136 -2.03 -12.07 8.96
N ASN A 137 -1.66 -11.04 8.17
CA ASN A 137 -1.10 -11.21 6.83
C ASN A 137 0.34 -11.73 6.89
N LEU A 138 1.15 -11.18 7.79
CA LEU A 138 2.54 -11.62 7.99
C LEU A 138 2.62 -13.10 8.35
N LEU A 139 1.76 -13.55 9.25
CA LEU A 139 1.78 -14.91 9.79
C LEU A 139 0.86 -15.88 9.04
N GLY A 140 0.06 -15.39 8.09
CA GLY A 140 -0.93 -16.18 7.35
C GLY A 140 -2.00 -16.75 8.27
N LEU A 141 -2.52 -15.94 9.22
CA LEU A 141 -3.53 -16.38 10.18
C LEU A 141 -4.87 -16.67 9.48
N PRO A 142 -5.69 -17.57 10.06
CA PRO A 142 -7.06 -17.73 9.57
C PRO A 142 -7.83 -16.41 9.65
N GLY A 143 -8.65 -16.13 8.62
CA GLY A 143 -9.44 -14.90 8.55
C GLY A 143 -8.71 -13.69 7.96
N ASP A 144 -7.44 -13.82 7.58
CA ASP A 144 -6.71 -12.75 6.88
C ASP A 144 -7.50 -12.31 5.63
N PRO A 145 -7.91 -11.02 5.53
CA PRO A 145 -8.66 -10.52 4.38
C PRO A 145 -7.82 -10.43 3.10
N TYR A 146 -6.50 -10.49 3.23
CA TYR A 146 -5.52 -10.41 2.13
C TYR A 146 -4.71 -11.71 1.99
N ALA A 147 -5.31 -12.86 2.29
CA ALA A 147 -4.61 -14.16 2.36
C ALA A 147 -3.93 -14.60 1.05
N LYS A 148 -4.22 -13.96 -0.09
CA LYS A 148 -3.65 -14.28 -1.40
C LYS A 148 -2.49 -13.39 -1.81
N GLU A 149 -2.13 -12.41 -0.96
CA GLU A 149 -1.04 -11.47 -1.23
C GLU A 149 -0.26 -11.16 0.06
N ASN A 150 0.94 -10.61 -0.07
CA ASN A 150 1.68 -10.14 1.09
C ASN A 150 1.71 -8.60 1.11
N ILE A 151 0.98 -8.03 2.05
CA ILE A 151 0.81 -6.58 2.20
C ILE A 151 2.13 -5.89 2.57
N LEU A 152 3.00 -6.53 3.39
CA LEU A 152 4.30 -5.95 3.68
C LEU A 152 5.10 -5.68 2.40
N ILE A 153 5.12 -6.63 1.45
CA ILE A 153 5.91 -6.50 0.22
C ILE A 153 5.39 -5.33 -0.61
N HIS A 154 4.07 -5.15 -0.71
CA HIS A 154 3.44 -4.03 -1.39
C HIS A 154 3.78 -2.68 -0.75
N GLU A 155 3.50 -2.53 0.54
CA GLU A 155 3.65 -1.25 1.23
C GLU A 155 5.13 -0.87 1.43
N PHE A 156 6.00 -1.86 1.61
CA PHE A 156 7.43 -1.60 1.69
C PHE A 156 8.02 -1.21 0.33
N ALA A 157 7.46 -1.72 -0.78
CA ALA A 157 7.85 -1.27 -2.12
C ALA A 157 7.55 0.21 -2.33
N HIS A 158 6.39 0.72 -1.85
CA HIS A 158 6.10 2.17 -1.86
C HIS A 158 7.15 2.97 -1.09
N ALA A 159 7.50 2.53 0.13
CA ALA A 159 8.51 3.21 0.93
C ALA A 159 9.89 3.19 0.26
N LEU A 160 10.29 2.06 -0.33
CA LEU A 160 11.53 1.97 -1.10
C LEU A 160 11.55 2.97 -2.26
N HIS A 161 10.46 3.04 -3.04
CA HIS A 161 10.34 3.98 -4.15
C HIS A 161 10.48 5.43 -3.67
N GLN A 162 9.55 5.86 -2.80
CA GLN A 162 9.37 7.26 -2.47
C GLN A 162 10.39 7.81 -1.47
N MET A 163 10.95 6.97 -0.59
CA MET A 163 11.78 7.42 0.51
C MET A 163 13.23 6.91 0.44
N ALA A 164 13.58 6.09 -0.58
CA ALA A 164 14.95 5.62 -0.75
C ALA A 164 15.44 5.75 -2.20
N LEU A 165 14.79 5.11 -3.16
CA LEU A 165 15.30 4.96 -4.53
C LEU A 165 15.41 6.29 -5.28
N ILE A 166 14.41 7.16 -5.16
CA ILE A 166 14.44 8.50 -5.79
C ILE A 166 15.54 9.42 -5.23
N GLN A 167 16.03 9.13 -4.02
CA GLN A 167 17.16 9.87 -3.43
C GLN A 167 18.51 9.26 -3.80
N LEU A 168 18.53 7.96 -4.03
CA LEU A 168 19.74 7.25 -4.39
C LEU A 168 20.11 7.42 -5.87
N ASP A 169 19.11 7.43 -6.72
CA ASP A 169 19.22 7.60 -8.17
C ASP A 169 18.20 8.63 -8.66
N ASN A 170 18.67 9.82 -8.96
CA ASN A 170 17.83 10.92 -9.47
C ASN A 170 17.11 10.58 -10.79
N SER A 171 17.55 9.55 -11.50
CA SER A 171 16.90 9.09 -12.73
C SER A 171 15.80 8.05 -12.49
N PHE A 172 15.72 7.47 -11.28
CA PHE A 172 14.77 6.39 -10.98
C PHE A 172 13.33 6.76 -11.26
N GLN A 173 12.91 7.97 -10.86
CA GLN A 173 11.55 8.44 -11.11
C GLN A 173 11.22 8.47 -12.61
N ASN A 174 12.13 8.98 -13.43
CA ASN A 174 11.95 9.00 -14.88
C ASN A 174 11.91 7.58 -15.46
N GLN A 175 12.76 6.66 -14.99
CA GLN A 175 12.80 5.28 -15.46
C GLN A 175 11.46 4.57 -15.19
N ILE A 176 10.91 4.67 -13.97
CA ILE A 176 9.64 4.02 -13.63
C ILE A 176 8.45 4.67 -14.35
N GLU A 177 8.46 6.00 -14.56
CA GLU A 177 7.43 6.69 -15.35
C GLU A 177 7.44 6.27 -16.81
N GLU A 178 8.62 6.05 -17.41
CA GLU A 178 8.73 5.54 -18.77
C GLU A 178 8.19 4.11 -18.88
N CYS A 179 8.54 3.21 -17.92
CA CYS A 179 7.97 1.88 -17.86
C CYS A 179 6.44 1.95 -17.76
N PHE A 180 5.91 2.79 -16.89
CA PHE A 180 4.47 2.97 -16.69
C PHE A 180 3.78 3.48 -17.95
N LYS A 181 4.31 4.52 -18.60
CA LYS A 181 3.78 5.06 -19.88
C LYS A 181 3.75 3.98 -20.97
N ASN A 182 4.83 3.19 -21.05
CA ASN A 182 4.90 2.08 -21.99
C ASN A 182 3.85 1.00 -21.69
N SER A 183 3.68 0.62 -20.42
CA SER A 183 2.68 -0.38 -20.01
C SER A 183 1.25 0.06 -20.33
N ILE A 184 0.91 1.32 -20.08
CA ILE A 184 -0.39 1.91 -20.45
C ILE A 184 -0.60 1.91 -21.96
N LYS A 185 0.43 2.29 -22.74
CA LYS A 185 0.37 2.30 -24.20
C LYS A 185 0.07 0.92 -24.79
N HIS A 186 0.57 -0.14 -24.15
CA HIS A 186 0.41 -1.52 -24.62
C HIS A 186 -0.68 -2.29 -23.87
N ASN A 187 -1.49 -1.63 -23.02
CA ASN A 187 -2.59 -2.19 -22.24
C ASN A 187 -2.17 -3.40 -21.36
N ILE A 188 -0.91 -3.42 -20.86
CA ILE A 188 -0.37 -4.56 -20.11
C ILE A 188 -1.15 -4.78 -18.80
N TRP A 189 -1.47 -3.71 -18.07
CA TRP A 189 -2.17 -3.72 -16.78
C TRP A 189 -3.56 -3.07 -16.88
N GLU A 190 -4.18 -3.08 -18.08
CA GLU A 190 -5.44 -2.37 -18.31
C GLU A 190 -6.53 -2.83 -17.33
N GLY A 191 -7.21 -1.84 -16.72
CA GLY A 191 -8.33 -2.07 -15.82
C GLY A 191 -7.95 -2.56 -14.42
N THR A 192 -6.65 -2.70 -14.11
CA THR A 192 -6.16 -3.16 -12.81
C THR A 192 -5.70 -2.03 -11.90
N TYR A 193 -5.42 -2.36 -10.64
CA TYR A 193 -4.87 -1.42 -9.65
C TYR A 193 -3.50 -0.89 -10.07
N ALA A 194 -2.65 -1.73 -10.66
CA ALA A 194 -1.35 -1.35 -11.21
C ALA A 194 -1.45 -0.23 -12.27
N SER A 195 -2.56 -0.17 -13.04
CA SER A 195 -2.76 0.90 -14.04
C SER A 195 -3.27 2.22 -13.47
N SER A 196 -3.52 2.32 -12.16
CA SER A 196 -4.08 3.52 -11.54
C SER A 196 -3.08 4.67 -11.45
N ASN A 197 -1.83 4.39 -11.14
CA ASN A 197 -0.73 5.35 -11.07
C ASN A 197 0.63 4.65 -10.98
N VAL A 198 1.71 5.43 -11.15
CA VAL A 198 3.08 4.92 -11.16
C VAL A 198 3.51 4.26 -9.85
N ASN A 199 2.97 4.68 -8.71
CA ASN A 199 3.33 4.11 -7.41
C ASN A 199 2.76 2.71 -7.25
N GLU A 200 1.48 2.52 -7.61
CA GLU A 200 0.83 1.20 -7.58
C GLU A 200 1.44 0.27 -8.62
N TYR A 201 1.76 0.78 -9.81
CA TYR A 201 2.48 0.02 -10.84
C TYR A 201 3.79 -0.58 -10.34
N TRP A 202 4.59 0.21 -9.59
CA TRP A 202 5.81 -0.26 -8.95
C TRP A 202 5.54 -1.32 -7.90
N ALA A 203 4.60 -1.07 -6.97
CA ALA A 203 4.32 -1.97 -5.85
C ALA A 203 3.76 -3.31 -6.32
N GLU A 204 2.80 -3.31 -7.25
CA GLU A 204 2.24 -4.50 -7.89
C GLU A 204 3.32 -5.32 -8.64
N GLY A 205 4.20 -4.62 -9.36
CA GLY A 205 5.35 -5.25 -10.02
C GLY A 205 6.30 -5.92 -9.02
N VAL A 206 6.58 -5.28 -7.88
CA VAL A 206 7.43 -5.86 -6.83
C VAL A 206 6.75 -7.06 -6.18
N GLN A 207 5.43 -7.03 -5.93
CA GLN A 207 4.69 -8.20 -5.46
C GLN A 207 4.82 -9.37 -6.44
N SER A 208 4.60 -9.13 -7.73
CA SER A 208 4.77 -10.16 -8.78
C SER A 208 6.20 -10.67 -8.87
N TRP A 209 7.21 -9.79 -8.69
CA TRP A 209 8.62 -10.19 -8.64
C TRP A 209 8.94 -11.20 -7.53
N PHE A 210 8.24 -11.11 -6.41
CA PHE A 210 8.38 -12.04 -5.29
C PHE A 210 7.30 -13.13 -5.23
N ASN A 211 6.47 -13.30 -6.28
CA ASN A 211 5.40 -14.30 -6.41
C ASN A 211 4.35 -14.18 -5.29
N THR A 212 3.88 -12.98 -5.04
CA THR A 212 2.92 -12.73 -3.96
C THR A 212 1.86 -11.68 -4.31
N ASN A 213 1.61 -11.49 -5.60
CA ASN A 213 0.49 -10.67 -6.03
C ASN A 213 -0.79 -11.51 -6.13
N ARG A 214 -1.95 -10.86 -6.09
CA ARG A 214 -3.24 -11.48 -6.43
C ARG A 214 -3.36 -11.63 -7.94
N GLU A 215 -4.27 -12.47 -8.37
CA GLU A 215 -4.51 -12.72 -9.79
C GLU A 215 -5.99 -12.76 -10.13
N ASN A 216 -6.32 -12.31 -11.36
CA ASN A 216 -7.61 -12.51 -12.01
C ASN A 216 -8.82 -12.14 -11.14
N ASP A 217 -8.70 -11.07 -10.36
CA ASP A 217 -9.81 -10.51 -9.63
C ASP A 217 -10.19 -9.10 -10.16
N ARG A 218 -11.07 -8.40 -9.45
CA ARG A 218 -11.52 -7.06 -9.85
C ARG A 218 -10.37 -6.07 -10.07
N ASP A 219 -9.30 -6.18 -9.28
CA ASP A 219 -8.24 -5.19 -9.16
C ASP A 219 -6.90 -5.66 -9.73
N HIS A 220 -6.76 -6.97 -10.01
CA HIS A 220 -5.48 -7.58 -10.40
C HIS A 220 -5.59 -8.39 -11.68
N ALA A 221 -4.53 -8.27 -12.52
CA ALA A 221 -4.35 -9.05 -13.74
C ALA A 221 -3.90 -10.50 -13.43
N TRP A 222 -3.56 -11.25 -14.50
CA TRP A 222 -2.98 -12.58 -14.40
C TRP A 222 -1.47 -12.57 -14.03
N ILE A 223 -0.85 -11.38 -13.94
CA ILE A 223 0.59 -11.21 -13.70
C ILE A 223 0.85 -11.27 -12.19
N ASN A 224 1.08 -12.45 -11.63
CA ASN A 224 1.30 -12.62 -10.19
C ASN A 224 2.63 -13.30 -9.84
N THR A 225 3.39 -13.78 -10.84
CA THR A 225 4.70 -14.39 -10.68
C THR A 225 5.79 -13.60 -11.41
N ARG A 226 7.06 -13.82 -11.01
CA ARG A 226 8.21 -13.22 -11.69
C ARG A 226 8.30 -13.61 -13.16
N GLU A 227 8.00 -14.85 -13.47
CA GLU A 227 8.05 -15.39 -14.83
C GLU A 227 6.99 -14.71 -15.70
N GLU A 228 5.79 -14.51 -15.18
CA GLU A 228 4.73 -13.78 -15.87
C GLU A 228 5.06 -12.30 -16.02
N LEU A 229 5.60 -11.68 -14.96
CA LEU A 229 6.07 -10.29 -15.03
C LEU A 229 7.14 -10.10 -16.12
N LYS A 230 8.16 -10.99 -16.16
CA LYS A 230 9.19 -10.95 -17.20
C LYS A 230 8.64 -11.10 -18.61
N LYS A 231 7.57 -11.88 -18.76
CA LYS A 231 6.90 -12.11 -20.05
C LYS A 231 6.00 -10.93 -20.45
N ALA A 232 5.21 -10.42 -19.52
CA ALA A 232 4.21 -9.40 -19.79
C ALA A 232 4.80 -7.99 -19.81
N ASP A 233 5.67 -7.66 -18.85
CA ASP A 233 6.26 -6.33 -18.68
C ASP A 233 7.77 -6.44 -18.40
N PRO A 234 8.57 -6.78 -19.42
CA PRO A 234 10.00 -6.97 -19.27
C PRO A 234 10.74 -5.69 -18.86
N GLN A 235 10.20 -4.50 -19.15
CA GLN A 235 10.82 -3.24 -18.74
C GLN A 235 10.73 -3.06 -17.23
N LEU A 236 9.56 -3.27 -16.65
CA LEU A 236 9.37 -3.24 -15.20
C LEU A 236 10.19 -4.34 -14.51
N ALA A 237 10.16 -5.57 -15.04
CA ALA A 237 10.94 -6.68 -14.51
C ALA A 237 12.45 -6.37 -14.46
N ASN A 238 13.00 -5.81 -15.53
CA ASN A 238 14.40 -5.39 -15.60
C ASN A 238 14.74 -4.27 -14.61
N LEU A 239 13.84 -3.28 -14.45
CA LEU A 239 14.03 -2.22 -13.47
C LEU A 239 14.05 -2.75 -12.05
N ILE A 240 13.14 -3.69 -11.71
CA ILE A 240 13.11 -4.33 -10.38
C ILE A 240 14.37 -5.18 -10.18
N GLU A 241 14.78 -5.97 -11.16
CA GLU A 241 16.01 -6.77 -11.10
C GLU A 241 17.25 -5.91 -10.85
N LYS A 242 17.40 -4.80 -11.59
CA LYS A 242 18.49 -3.83 -11.40
C LYS A 242 18.48 -3.23 -10.00
N THR A 243 17.29 -3.01 -9.43
CA THR A 243 17.11 -2.29 -8.17
C THR A 243 17.24 -3.20 -6.95
N LEU A 244 16.55 -4.35 -6.95
CA LEU A 244 16.44 -5.28 -5.80
C LEU A 244 17.24 -6.56 -5.99
N GLY A 245 17.82 -6.77 -7.18
CA GLY A 245 18.61 -7.95 -7.51
C GLY A 245 17.76 -9.14 -7.96
N ASN A 246 18.47 -10.19 -8.38
CA ASN A 246 17.87 -11.42 -8.92
C ASN A 246 18.13 -12.61 -7.98
N SER A 247 17.65 -12.53 -6.74
CA SER A 247 17.71 -13.65 -5.81
C SER A 247 16.72 -14.74 -6.21
N GLU A 248 17.07 -16.01 -5.94
CA GLU A 248 16.17 -17.16 -6.17
C GLU A 248 15.01 -17.23 -5.18
N TRP A 249 15.04 -16.40 -4.14
CA TRP A 249 13.99 -16.39 -3.13
C TRP A 249 12.67 -15.91 -3.71
N ARG A 250 11.59 -16.64 -3.39
CA ARG A 250 10.20 -16.28 -3.64
C ARG A 250 9.43 -16.33 -2.33
N TYR A 251 8.43 -15.49 -2.20
CA TYR A 251 7.57 -15.52 -1.04
C TYR A 251 6.79 -16.83 -0.97
N GLN A 252 6.64 -17.33 0.23
CA GLN A 252 5.73 -18.42 0.57
C GLN A 252 5.10 -18.09 1.91
N LEU A 253 3.82 -18.38 2.07
CA LEU A 253 3.15 -18.28 3.37
C LEU A 253 3.92 -19.07 4.43
N PRO A 254 4.04 -18.59 5.67
CA PRO A 254 4.75 -19.28 6.76
C PRO A 254 4.39 -20.76 6.89
N ARG A 255 3.09 -21.09 6.81
CA ARG A 255 2.61 -22.49 6.91
C ARG A 255 3.02 -23.41 5.76
N ASN A 256 3.41 -22.85 4.62
CA ASN A 256 3.79 -23.61 3.41
C ASN A 256 5.30 -23.83 3.31
N ARG A 257 6.09 -23.26 4.21
CA ARG A 257 7.56 -23.40 4.19
C ARG A 257 8.00 -24.73 4.79
N ASN A 258 8.75 -25.51 4.04
CA ASN A 258 9.31 -26.76 4.50
C ASN A 258 10.81 -26.86 4.09
N PRO A 259 11.77 -26.89 5.05
CA PRO A 259 11.54 -26.74 6.50
C PRO A 259 11.07 -25.34 6.89
N GLN A 260 10.40 -25.25 8.05
CA GLN A 260 10.03 -23.95 8.61
C GLN A 260 11.28 -23.08 8.83
N THR A 261 11.16 -21.78 8.56
CA THR A 261 12.27 -20.85 8.75
C THR A 261 12.61 -20.66 10.22
N PRO A 262 13.92 -20.58 10.60
CA PRO A 262 14.35 -20.60 12.00
C PRO A 262 13.72 -19.54 12.89
N HIS A 263 13.41 -18.36 12.38
CA HIS A 263 12.80 -17.27 13.13
C HIS A 263 11.32 -17.54 13.52
N LEU A 264 10.70 -18.53 12.88
CA LEU A 264 9.34 -18.99 13.18
C LEU A 264 9.30 -20.33 13.93
N ASN A 265 10.44 -20.82 14.43
CA ASN A 265 10.46 -22.06 15.17
C ASN A 265 9.48 -22.01 16.35
N GLY A 266 8.58 -23.01 16.43
CA GLY A 266 7.53 -23.09 17.44
C GLY A 266 6.24 -22.33 17.12
N PHE A 267 6.21 -21.56 16.03
CA PHE A 267 4.97 -20.90 15.56
C PHE A 267 4.06 -21.92 14.86
N GLN A 268 2.77 -21.91 15.21
CA GLN A 268 1.73 -22.73 14.58
C GLN A 268 0.49 -21.86 14.34
N SER A 269 0.24 -21.50 13.10
CA SER A 269 -0.86 -20.58 12.72
C SER A 269 -2.25 -21.08 13.14
N ASN A 270 -2.45 -22.41 13.19
CA ASN A 270 -3.74 -23.01 13.59
C ASN A 270 -4.04 -22.87 15.08
N ASN A 271 -3.04 -22.58 15.90
CA ASN A 271 -3.20 -22.35 17.34
C ASN A 271 -3.47 -20.89 17.69
N GLU A 272 -3.38 -20.01 16.69
CA GLU A 272 -3.61 -18.57 16.85
C GLU A 272 -5.10 -18.23 16.70
N THR A 273 -5.53 -17.20 17.42
CA THR A 273 -6.90 -16.66 17.25
C THR A 273 -7.05 -16.11 15.82
N PRO A 274 -8.09 -16.51 15.09
CA PRO A 274 -8.37 -15.98 13.76
C PRO A 274 -8.56 -14.46 13.77
N PHE A 275 -8.15 -13.80 12.70
CA PHE A 275 -8.53 -12.40 12.47
C PHE A 275 -10.03 -12.29 12.18
N SER A 276 -10.66 -11.26 12.71
CA SER A 276 -12.04 -10.90 12.36
C SER A 276 -12.26 -9.40 12.51
N TRP A 277 -13.04 -8.86 11.60
CA TRP A 277 -13.46 -7.46 11.70
C TRP A 277 -14.47 -7.26 12.85
N PRO A 278 -14.38 -6.16 13.62
CA PRO A 278 -15.45 -5.76 14.55
C PRO A 278 -16.79 -5.61 13.83
N LYS A 279 -17.87 -6.01 14.48
CA LYS A 279 -19.23 -6.01 13.88
C LYS A 279 -19.70 -4.61 13.48
N ASP A 280 -19.42 -3.61 14.28
CA ASP A 280 -19.73 -2.21 14.01
C ASP A 280 -18.98 -1.67 12.80
N LEU A 281 -17.70 -2.05 12.64
CA LEU A 281 -16.89 -1.69 11.48
C LEU A 281 -17.39 -2.38 10.20
N VAL A 282 -17.83 -3.64 10.29
CA VAL A 282 -18.45 -4.36 9.16
C VAL A 282 -19.75 -3.67 8.75
N GLN A 283 -20.60 -3.32 9.74
CA GLN A 283 -21.87 -2.64 9.44
C GLN A 283 -21.63 -1.24 8.85
N TRP A 284 -20.70 -0.49 9.41
CA TRP A 284 -20.35 0.83 8.89
C TRP A 284 -19.90 0.75 7.42
N PHE A 285 -19.06 -0.23 7.11
CA PHE A 285 -18.53 -0.38 5.76
C PHE A 285 -19.60 -0.87 4.77
N ALA A 286 -20.54 -1.72 5.19
CA ALA A 286 -21.69 -2.10 4.39
C ALA A 286 -22.61 -0.90 4.09
N ASP A 287 -22.85 -0.02 5.07
CA ASP A 287 -23.59 1.23 4.88
C ASP A 287 -22.82 2.18 3.92
N TYR A 288 -21.50 2.17 3.98
CA TYR A 288 -20.67 2.90 3.02
C TYR A 288 -20.78 2.31 1.62
N GLU A 289 -20.62 1.00 1.43
CA GLU A 289 -20.68 0.35 0.11
C GLU A 289 -22.06 0.53 -0.56
N SER A 290 -23.13 0.46 0.22
CA SER A 290 -24.48 0.71 -0.30
C SER A 290 -24.78 2.18 -0.63
N GLY A 291 -23.86 3.10 -0.31
CA GLY A 291 -24.05 4.54 -0.52
C GLY A 291 -24.99 5.21 0.49
N LYS A 292 -25.32 4.51 1.57
CA LYS A 292 -26.12 5.06 2.67
C LYS A 292 -25.34 6.12 3.45
N ILE A 293 -24.03 5.93 3.57
CA ILE A 293 -23.07 6.92 4.10
C ILE A 293 -21.97 7.20 3.08
N GLY A 294 -21.35 8.37 3.16
CA GLY A 294 -20.23 8.80 2.33
C GLY A 294 -19.02 9.19 3.17
N LEU A 295 -17.89 9.52 2.50
CA LEU A 295 -16.67 10.00 3.16
C LEU A 295 -16.64 11.52 3.36
N ALA A 296 -17.55 12.25 2.74
CA ALA A 296 -17.61 13.69 2.89
C ALA A 296 -17.87 14.08 4.35
N PRO A 297 -17.25 15.14 4.86
CA PRO A 297 -17.52 15.66 6.19
C PRO A 297 -19.01 15.89 6.44
N LYS A 298 -19.46 15.66 7.68
CA LYS A 298 -20.86 15.88 8.07
C LYS A 298 -21.31 17.31 7.71
N GLY A 299 -22.45 17.40 7.02
CA GLY A 299 -22.99 18.67 6.56
C GLY A 299 -22.53 19.10 5.16
N SER A 300 -21.69 18.31 4.48
CA SER A 300 -21.37 18.56 3.07
C SER A 300 -22.62 18.46 2.22
N PRO A 301 -22.96 19.50 1.42
CA PRO A 301 -24.14 19.47 0.57
C PRO A 301 -24.01 18.42 -0.53
N ASN A 302 -25.13 17.72 -0.79
CA ASN A 302 -25.27 16.87 -1.97
C ASN A 302 -25.45 17.73 -3.22
N ILE A 303 -24.57 17.56 -4.19
CA ILE A 303 -24.68 18.26 -5.46
C ILE A 303 -25.79 17.61 -6.30
N LYS A 304 -26.62 18.43 -6.93
CA LYS A 304 -27.62 17.94 -7.89
C LYS A 304 -27.05 17.90 -9.29
N PRO A 305 -27.27 16.84 -10.05
CA PRO A 305 -26.87 16.78 -11.45
C PRO A 305 -27.71 17.75 -12.28
N VAL A 306 -27.09 18.24 -13.35
CA VAL A 306 -27.74 19.15 -14.31
C VAL A 306 -27.61 18.53 -15.70
N SER A 307 -28.64 18.66 -16.54
CA SER A 307 -28.58 18.20 -17.93
C SER A 307 -27.41 18.85 -18.66
N ILE A 308 -26.69 18.05 -19.44
CA ILE A 308 -25.56 18.51 -20.27
C ILE A 308 -25.94 19.62 -21.24
N ASN A 309 -27.21 19.70 -21.64
CA ASN A 309 -27.74 20.68 -22.57
C ASN A 309 -28.14 22.01 -21.87
N SER A 310 -28.08 22.05 -20.54
CA SER A 310 -28.40 23.29 -19.80
C SER A 310 -27.37 24.39 -20.06
N LYS A 311 -27.84 25.61 -20.33
CA LYS A 311 -26.97 26.78 -20.51
C LYS A 311 -26.13 27.10 -19.29
N SER A 312 -26.58 26.75 -18.09
CA SER A 312 -25.87 27.00 -16.82
C SER A 312 -24.61 26.18 -16.60
N VAL A 313 -24.40 25.12 -17.38
CA VAL A 313 -23.27 24.18 -17.19
C VAL A 313 -22.38 24.04 -18.42
N GLN A 314 -22.27 25.09 -19.25
CA GLN A 314 -21.46 25.05 -20.48
C GLN A 314 -19.98 25.31 -20.21
N LYS A 315 -19.64 26.16 -19.24
CA LYS A 315 -18.26 26.51 -18.87
C LYS A 315 -18.15 26.86 -17.39
N SER A 316 -17.01 26.53 -16.78
CA SER A 316 -16.69 26.89 -15.39
C SER A 316 -16.60 28.40 -15.21
N GLN A 317 -16.88 28.85 -13.99
CA GLN A 317 -16.72 30.24 -13.57
C GLN A 317 -15.36 30.44 -12.91
N HIS A 318 -14.73 31.59 -13.13
CA HIS A 318 -13.53 31.97 -12.39
C HIS A 318 -13.89 32.23 -10.92
N SER A 319 -13.19 31.57 -10.02
CA SER A 319 -13.37 31.73 -8.59
C SER A 319 -12.04 31.56 -7.85
N ARG A 320 -11.88 32.32 -6.75
CA ARG A 320 -10.78 32.13 -5.79
C ARG A 320 -11.20 31.35 -4.56
N LYS A 321 -12.49 31.02 -4.42
CA LYS A 321 -13.03 30.26 -3.30
C LYS A 321 -12.75 28.78 -3.51
N ARG A 322 -11.84 28.22 -2.73
CA ARG A 322 -11.51 26.80 -2.77
C ARG A 322 -12.65 25.96 -2.20
N THR A 323 -12.86 24.77 -2.78
CA THR A 323 -13.80 23.74 -2.29
C THR A 323 -13.20 22.36 -2.55
N GLN A 324 -13.66 21.37 -1.82
CA GLN A 324 -13.31 19.98 -2.00
C GLN A 324 -14.54 19.18 -2.42
N LEU A 325 -14.42 18.44 -3.52
CA LEU A 325 -15.44 17.54 -4.02
C LEU A 325 -15.13 16.11 -3.58
N TYR A 326 -16.09 15.46 -2.96
CA TYR A 326 -16.11 14.01 -2.71
C TYR A 326 -17.00 13.38 -3.77
N PHE A 327 -16.38 12.78 -4.77
CA PHE A 327 -17.08 12.09 -5.84
C PHE A 327 -17.07 10.59 -5.61
N ARG A 328 -18.21 9.92 -5.82
CA ARG A 328 -18.31 8.47 -5.72
C ARG A 328 -19.06 7.89 -6.91
N ASN A 329 -18.54 6.83 -7.50
CA ASN A 329 -19.19 6.07 -8.56
C ASN A 329 -19.91 4.84 -7.97
N LEU A 330 -21.22 4.96 -7.73
CA LEU A 330 -22.09 3.86 -7.27
C LEU A 330 -22.76 3.11 -8.44
N SER A 331 -22.40 3.43 -9.69
CA SER A 331 -22.85 2.68 -10.86
C SER A 331 -22.04 1.40 -11.06
N ASP A 332 -22.51 0.54 -11.93
CA ASP A 332 -21.82 -0.69 -12.37
C ASP A 332 -20.81 -0.46 -13.52
N LYS A 333 -20.66 0.79 -13.96
CA LYS A 333 -19.83 1.15 -15.11
C LYS A 333 -18.58 1.94 -14.73
N THR A 334 -17.50 1.74 -15.45
CA THR A 334 -16.34 2.62 -15.40
C THR A 334 -16.64 3.91 -16.16
N ILE A 335 -16.33 5.05 -15.55
CA ILE A 335 -16.60 6.38 -16.11
C ILE A 335 -15.33 7.21 -16.22
N PHE A 336 -15.41 8.25 -17.05
CA PHE A 336 -14.50 9.38 -16.97
C PHE A 336 -15.17 10.53 -16.22
N LEU A 337 -14.41 11.15 -15.32
CA LEU A 337 -14.77 12.41 -14.68
C LEU A 337 -13.83 13.49 -15.22
N GLU A 338 -14.41 14.55 -15.81
CA GLU A 338 -13.65 15.62 -16.46
C GLU A 338 -14.05 16.99 -15.93
N TRP A 339 -13.07 17.85 -15.75
CA TRP A 339 -13.33 19.26 -15.50
C TRP A 339 -13.61 19.99 -16.80
N ILE A 340 -14.65 20.82 -16.83
CA ILE A 340 -14.98 21.73 -17.94
C ILE A 340 -14.33 23.07 -17.63
N ASP A 341 -13.42 23.50 -18.47
CA ASP A 341 -12.66 24.73 -18.27
C ASP A 341 -13.49 26.02 -18.52
N PHE A 342 -12.85 27.16 -18.44
CA PHE A 342 -13.47 28.48 -18.61
C PHE A 342 -13.87 28.80 -20.06
N GLN A 343 -13.41 27.99 -21.00
CA GLN A 343 -13.78 28.05 -22.44
C GLN A 343 -14.82 26.97 -22.79
N GLY A 344 -15.19 26.10 -21.84
CA GLY A 344 -16.14 25.00 -22.06
C GLY A 344 -15.49 23.71 -22.59
N MET A 345 -14.16 23.63 -22.56
CA MET A 345 -13.41 22.45 -23.00
C MET A 345 -13.18 21.48 -21.86
N SER A 346 -13.25 20.17 -22.16
CA SER A 346 -12.90 19.11 -21.19
C SER A 346 -11.41 19.08 -20.90
N LYS A 347 -11.07 19.03 -19.63
CA LYS A 347 -9.70 18.93 -19.09
C LYS A 347 -9.64 17.93 -17.93
N GLN A 348 -8.43 17.54 -17.54
CA GLN A 348 -8.16 16.74 -16.34
C GLN A 348 -9.02 15.46 -16.23
N ARG A 349 -9.03 14.65 -17.29
CA ARG A 349 -9.75 13.37 -17.31
C ARG A 349 -9.22 12.42 -16.25
N ARG A 350 -10.14 11.84 -15.47
CA ARG A 350 -9.86 10.81 -14.46
C ARG A 350 -10.75 9.61 -14.70
N THR A 351 -10.19 8.41 -14.66
CA THR A 351 -10.95 7.16 -14.75
C THR A 351 -11.41 6.77 -13.35
N ILE A 352 -12.71 6.48 -13.19
CA ILE A 352 -13.30 6.07 -11.91
C ILE A 352 -14.09 4.78 -12.15
N ARG A 353 -13.64 3.68 -11.53
CA ARG A 353 -14.27 2.36 -11.64
C ARG A 353 -15.54 2.29 -10.80
N PRO A 354 -16.39 1.25 -10.99
CA PRO A 354 -17.48 0.96 -10.07
C PRO A 354 -17.01 0.91 -8.61
N GLN A 355 -17.77 1.54 -7.71
CA GLN A 355 -17.50 1.65 -6.28
C GLN A 355 -16.28 2.52 -5.89
N ASP A 356 -15.49 3.02 -6.83
CA ASP A 356 -14.38 3.90 -6.54
C ASP A 356 -14.88 5.28 -6.07
N GLN A 357 -14.06 5.91 -5.22
CA GLN A 357 -14.26 7.25 -4.73
C GLN A 357 -13.02 8.10 -4.99
N LEU A 358 -13.25 9.40 -5.19
CA LEU A 358 -12.20 10.36 -5.45
C LEU A 358 -12.45 11.66 -4.69
N GLU A 359 -11.38 12.19 -4.07
CA GLU A 359 -11.39 13.54 -3.50
C GLU A 359 -10.67 14.50 -4.45
N ILE A 360 -11.30 15.63 -4.72
CA ILE A 360 -10.79 16.61 -5.67
C ILE A 360 -10.78 17.99 -5.04
N ASN A 361 -9.61 18.60 -4.93
CA ASN A 361 -9.48 20.02 -4.64
C ASN A 361 -9.86 20.84 -5.88
N SER A 362 -10.80 21.75 -5.75
CA SER A 362 -11.33 22.53 -6.84
C SER A 362 -11.76 23.92 -6.36
N PHE A 363 -12.61 24.62 -7.14
CA PHE A 363 -13.12 25.92 -6.79
C PHE A 363 -14.64 26.00 -6.96
N VAL A 364 -15.28 26.83 -6.18
CA VAL A 364 -16.72 27.15 -6.30
C VAL A 364 -17.04 27.60 -7.73
N GLY A 365 -18.13 27.09 -8.30
CA GLY A 365 -18.53 27.39 -9.68
C GLY A 365 -17.80 26.62 -10.77
N HIS A 366 -16.85 25.72 -10.40
CA HIS A 366 -16.28 24.79 -11.37
C HIS A 366 -17.30 23.73 -11.76
N ILE A 367 -17.28 23.35 -13.04
CA ILE A 367 -18.18 22.36 -13.62
C ILE A 367 -17.42 21.09 -13.90
N TRP A 368 -18.00 19.98 -13.49
CA TRP A 368 -17.51 18.63 -13.75
C TRP A 368 -18.51 17.86 -14.60
N GLN A 369 -18.00 16.99 -15.48
CA GLN A 369 -18.77 16.17 -16.40
C GLN A 369 -18.46 14.69 -16.21
N VAL A 370 -19.50 13.87 -16.22
CA VAL A 370 -19.38 12.42 -16.23
C VAL A 370 -19.61 11.90 -17.64
N ILE A 371 -18.74 10.97 -18.07
CA ILE A 371 -18.78 10.33 -19.39
C ILE A 371 -18.69 8.82 -19.18
N ASP A 372 -19.53 8.06 -19.84
CA ASP A 372 -19.40 6.60 -19.92
C ASP A 372 -18.11 6.25 -20.67
N LYS A 373 -17.22 5.45 -20.05
CA LYS A 373 -15.90 5.14 -20.66
C LYS A 373 -16.04 4.34 -21.96
N VAL A 374 -17.04 3.47 -22.04
CA VAL A 374 -17.20 2.52 -23.16
C VAL A 374 -17.86 3.20 -24.35
N SER A 375 -19.00 3.86 -24.13
CA SER A 375 -19.78 4.51 -25.21
C SER A 375 -19.27 5.90 -25.56
N GLY A 376 -18.49 6.54 -24.69
CA GLY A 376 -18.11 7.95 -24.82
C GLY A 376 -19.26 8.93 -24.59
N GLN A 377 -20.42 8.43 -24.19
CA GLN A 377 -21.61 9.26 -23.99
C GLN A 377 -21.42 10.15 -22.74
N LYS A 378 -21.67 11.45 -22.92
CA LYS A 378 -21.76 12.40 -21.82
C LYS A 378 -23.07 12.17 -21.07
N ILE A 379 -22.98 11.91 -19.75
CA ILE A 379 -24.10 11.50 -18.93
C ILE A 379 -24.74 12.70 -18.25
N ILE A 380 -23.96 13.40 -17.43
CA ILE A 380 -24.41 14.53 -16.61
C ILE A 380 -23.29 15.54 -16.44
N ARG A 381 -23.66 16.75 -16.06
CA ARG A 381 -22.77 17.79 -15.50
C ARG A 381 -23.28 18.19 -14.12
N PHE A 382 -22.38 18.79 -13.33
CA PHE A 382 -22.72 19.41 -12.06
C PHE A 382 -21.79 20.58 -11.75
N ILE A 383 -22.28 21.52 -10.95
CA ILE A 383 -21.57 22.74 -10.53
C ILE A 383 -21.20 22.61 -9.09
N LEU A 384 -19.95 22.94 -8.72
CA LEU A 384 -19.53 22.97 -7.33
C LEU A 384 -20.18 24.17 -6.60
N PRO A 385 -20.94 23.91 -5.52
CA PRO A 385 -21.65 24.95 -4.79
C PRO A 385 -20.72 25.78 -3.91
N GLU A 386 -21.23 26.89 -3.37
CA GLU A 386 -20.53 27.69 -2.37
C GLU A 386 -20.50 26.96 -1.01
N SER A 387 -19.53 26.07 -0.86
CA SER A 387 -19.27 25.30 0.36
C SER A 387 -17.78 24.94 0.43
N LYS A 388 -17.26 24.72 1.65
CA LYS A 388 -15.88 24.21 1.83
C LYS A 388 -15.72 22.79 1.30
N THR A 389 -16.77 21.98 1.44
CA THR A 389 -16.83 20.60 0.97
C THR A 389 -18.16 20.33 0.33
N SER A 390 -18.22 19.43 -0.65
CA SER A 390 -19.45 19.00 -1.30
C SER A 390 -19.32 17.54 -1.74
N GLN A 391 -20.45 16.84 -1.92
CA GLN A 391 -20.43 15.44 -2.31
C GLN A 391 -21.35 15.16 -3.48
N PHE A 392 -20.94 14.22 -4.32
CA PHE A 392 -21.72 13.72 -5.44
C PHE A 392 -21.58 12.21 -5.55
N SER A 393 -22.68 11.47 -5.53
CA SER A 393 -22.70 10.03 -5.75
C SER A 393 -23.44 9.75 -7.06
N LEU A 394 -22.72 9.19 -8.03
CA LEU A 394 -23.28 8.74 -9.29
C LEU A 394 -23.95 7.38 -9.05
N LYS A 395 -25.27 7.33 -9.17
CA LYS A 395 -26.07 6.09 -9.18
C LYS A 395 -26.26 5.64 -10.63
N GLY A 396 -26.72 4.42 -10.85
CA GLY A 396 -26.87 3.83 -12.19
C GLY A 396 -27.57 4.75 -13.21
N PHE A 397 -27.18 4.64 -14.48
CA PHE A 397 -27.65 5.44 -15.63
C PHE A 397 -27.76 4.58 -16.89
#